data_478f09087f903503732c2e0b7b582c4f
#
_entry.id   478f09087f903503732c2e0b7b582c4f
#
_cell.length_a   1.000
_cell.length_b   1.000
_cell.length_c   1.000
_cell.angle_alpha   90.00
_cell.angle_beta   90.00
_cell.angle_gamma   90.00
#
_symmetry.space_group_name_H-M   'P 1'
#
loop_
_entity.id
_entity.type
_entity.pdbx_description
1 polymer ?
#
loop_
_entity_poly.entity_id
_entity_poly.type
_entity_poly.pdbx_seq_one_letter_code
_entity_poly.pdbx_strand_id
1 'polypeptide(L)'
;MIRIEFDIKNNKSIAYDENTIVGVCEYIVREETWNIVHTEVDNNYQGQGIARKLVECIIEEANKNNKKLISDCSYATRIIK
;
A
#
# COMPACT_ATOMS: atom_id res chain seq x y z
N MET A 1 -10.87 -4.70 14.43
CA MET A 1 -9.58 -4.01 14.47
C MET A 1 -8.83 -4.20 13.14
N ILE A 2 -8.26 -3.13 12.65
CA ILE A 2 -7.59 -3.16 11.33
C ILE A 2 -6.16 -3.63 11.48
N ARG A 3 -5.76 -4.57 10.64
CA ARG A 3 -4.40 -5.10 10.60
C ARG A 3 -3.85 -4.89 9.19
N ILE A 4 -2.64 -4.36 9.10
CA ILE A 4 -1.98 -4.14 7.80
C ILE A 4 -0.86 -5.16 7.67
N GLU A 5 -0.85 -5.88 6.55
CA GLU A 5 0.19 -6.87 6.27
C GLU A 5 0.84 -6.57 4.93
N PHE A 6 2.13 -6.86 4.85
CA PHE A 6 2.89 -6.70 3.62
C PHE A 6 3.06 -8.06 2.95
N ASP A 7 2.71 -8.15 1.67
CA ASP A 7 2.81 -9.37 0.89
C ASP A 7 3.80 -9.15 -0.24
N ILE A 8 5.06 -9.47 0.02
CA ILE A 8 6.12 -9.25 -0.98
C ILE A 8 5.95 -10.15 -2.20
N LYS A 9 5.38 -11.32 -1.98
CA LYS A 9 5.20 -12.29 -3.06
C LYS A 9 4.25 -11.76 -4.14
N ASN A 10 3.24 -11.02 -3.71
CA ASN A 10 2.22 -10.50 -4.61
C ASN A 10 2.30 -8.99 -4.79
N ASN A 11 3.37 -8.37 -4.27
CA ASN A 11 3.67 -6.95 -4.47
C ASN A 11 2.54 -6.05 -4.02
N LYS A 12 2.13 -6.21 -2.75
CA LYS A 12 1.06 -5.38 -2.22
C LYS A 12 1.06 -5.35 -0.70
N SER A 13 0.40 -4.34 -0.14
CA SER A 13 0.00 -4.33 1.26
C SER A 13 -1.49 -4.59 1.33
N ILE A 14 -1.94 -5.22 2.41
CA ILE A 14 -3.33 -5.64 2.55
C ILE A 14 -3.83 -5.20 3.92
N ALA A 15 -5.05 -4.67 3.95
CA ALA A 15 -5.71 -4.32 5.20
C ALA A 15 -6.79 -5.35 5.49
N TYR A 16 -6.76 -5.86 6.72
CA TYR A 16 -7.75 -6.83 7.18
C TYR A 16 -8.54 -6.24 8.34
N ASP A 17 -9.84 -6.53 8.36
CA ASP A 17 -10.63 -6.39 9.57
C ASP A 17 -10.92 -7.81 10.01
N GLU A 18 -10.20 -8.27 11.01
CA GLU A 18 -10.19 -9.68 11.42
C GLU A 18 -9.76 -10.54 10.23
N ASN A 19 -10.66 -11.32 9.65
CA ASN A 19 -10.29 -12.17 8.51
C ASN A 19 -10.81 -11.64 7.18
N THR A 20 -11.38 -10.44 7.17
CA THR A 20 -11.96 -9.86 5.96
C THR A 20 -10.98 -8.86 5.36
N ILE A 21 -10.70 -8.98 4.07
CA ILE A 21 -9.87 -8.01 3.37
C ILE A 21 -10.72 -6.78 3.10
N VAL A 22 -10.25 -5.61 3.58
CA VAL A 22 -11.00 -4.37 3.43
C VAL A 22 -10.23 -3.31 2.63
N GLY A 23 -8.99 -3.60 2.25
CA GLY A 23 -8.23 -2.68 1.42
C GLY A 23 -6.94 -3.29 0.92
N VAL A 24 -6.42 -2.74 -0.17
CA VAL A 24 -5.13 -3.17 -0.74
C VAL A 24 -4.42 -1.96 -1.34
N CYS A 25 -3.10 -2.06 -1.41
CA CYS A 25 -2.27 -1.12 -2.16
C CYS A 25 -1.27 -1.95 -2.94
N GLU A 26 -1.29 -1.83 -4.26
CA GLU A 26 -0.50 -2.68 -5.14
C GLU A 26 0.59 -1.87 -5.83
N TYR A 27 1.74 -2.51 -6.03
CA TYR A 27 2.85 -1.89 -6.75
C TYR A 27 3.42 -2.88 -7.75
N ILE A 28 4.13 -2.35 -8.74
CA ILE A 28 4.88 -3.16 -9.69
C ILE A 28 6.36 -2.88 -9.50
N VAL A 29 7.17 -3.88 -9.81
CA VAL A 29 8.62 -3.81 -9.62
C VAL A 29 9.31 -3.67 -10.97
N ARG A 30 10.20 -2.67 -11.06
CA ARG A 30 11.06 -2.51 -12.23
C ARG A 30 12.46 -2.23 -11.73
N GLU A 31 13.31 -3.24 -11.84
CA GLU A 31 14.70 -3.13 -11.36
C GLU A 31 14.69 -2.74 -9.90
N GLU A 32 15.26 -1.61 -9.54
CA GLU A 32 15.33 -1.17 -8.15
C GLU A 32 14.19 -0.23 -7.76
N THR A 33 13.16 -0.12 -8.61
CA THR A 33 12.08 0.82 -8.38
C THR A 33 10.75 0.09 -8.19
N TRP A 34 10.03 0.48 -7.13
CA TRP A 34 8.66 0.02 -6.88
C TRP A 34 7.72 1.17 -7.26
N ASN A 35 6.73 0.88 -8.08
CA ASN A 35 5.77 1.88 -8.55
C ASN A 35 4.37 1.50 -8.05
N ILE A 36 3.81 2.32 -7.16
CA ILE A 36 2.46 2.10 -6.66
C ILE A 36 1.47 2.46 -7.76
N VAL A 37 0.64 1.49 -8.16
CA VAL A 37 -0.28 1.66 -9.28
C VAL A 37 -1.74 1.64 -8.88
N HIS A 38 -2.07 1.16 -7.67
CA HIS A 38 -3.47 1.03 -7.29
C HIS A 38 -3.61 1.02 -5.77
N THR A 39 -4.58 1.76 -5.26
CA THR A 39 -4.94 1.75 -3.84
C THR A 39 -6.46 1.73 -3.75
N GLU A 40 -7.00 0.78 -3.00
CA GLU A 40 -8.44 0.63 -2.88
C GLU A 40 -8.81 0.27 -1.45
N VAL A 41 -9.89 0.88 -0.94
CA VAL A 41 -10.42 0.58 0.39
C VAL A 41 -11.92 0.43 0.27
N ASP A 42 -12.47 -0.60 0.92
CA ASP A 42 -13.91 -0.86 0.95
C ASP A 42 -14.65 0.39 1.40
N ASN A 43 -15.77 0.70 0.74
CA ASN A 43 -16.54 1.91 1.01
C ASN A 43 -16.96 2.02 2.47
N ASN A 44 -17.23 0.90 3.12
CA ASN A 44 -17.66 0.90 4.51
C ASN A 44 -16.55 1.23 5.48
N TYR A 45 -15.32 1.29 5.00
CA TYR A 45 -14.14 1.53 5.83
C TYR A 45 -13.43 2.83 5.47
N GLN A 46 -14.01 3.64 4.62
CA GLN A 46 -13.36 4.89 4.23
C GLN A 46 -13.44 5.91 5.36
N GLY A 47 -12.50 6.85 5.36
CA GLY A 47 -12.45 7.88 6.39
C GLY A 47 -11.74 7.45 7.66
N GLN A 48 -11.14 6.26 7.68
CA GLN A 48 -10.44 5.74 8.85
C GLN A 48 -8.92 5.75 8.71
N GLY A 49 -8.40 6.31 7.62
CA GLY A 49 -6.96 6.38 7.41
C GLY A 49 -6.34 5.08 6.92
N ILE A 50 -7.15 4.12 6.47
CA ILE A 50 -6.63 2.81 6.05
C ILE A 50 -5.79 2.93 4.80
N ALA A 51 -6.23 3.73 3.82
CA ALA A 51 -5.49 3.88 2.58
C ALA A 51 -4.10 4.46 2.85
N ARG A 52 -4.00 5.44 3.76
CA ARG A 52 -2.70 6.01 4.13
C ARG A 52 -1.81 4.95 4.76
N LYS A 53 -2.36 4.13 5.64
CA LYS A 53 -1.58 3.07 6.29
C LYS A 53 -1.07 2.05 5.28
N LEU A 54 -1.88 1.74 4.28
CA LEU A 54 -1.47 0.81 3.22
C LEU A 54 -0.29 1.37 2.43
N VAL A 55 -0.36 2.64 2.05
CA VAL A 55 0.73 3.28 1.31
C VAL A 55 1.98 3.37 2.19
N GLU A 56 1.82 3.77 3.46
CA GLU A 56 2.96 3.89 4.37
C GLU A 56 3.65 2.56 4.58
N CYS A 57 2.89 1.47 4.59
CA CYS A 57 3.47 0.14 4.69
C CYS A 57 4.45 -0.13 3.53
N ILE A 58 4.04 0.22 2.32
CA ILE A 58 4.90 0.02 1.15
C ILE A 58 6.11 0.95 1.19
N ILE A 59 5.93 2.19 1.64
CA ILE A 59 7.05 3.11 1.79
C ILE A 59 8.10 2.54 2.74
N GLU A 60 7.67 2.03 3.88
CA GLU A 60 8.59 1.45 4.86
C GLU A 60 9.33 0.25 4.29
N GLU A 61 8.60 -0.63 3.60
CA GLU A 61 9.22 -1.83 3.05
C GLU A 61 10.20 -1.49 1.92
N ALA A 62 9.86 -0.51 1.09
CA ALA A 62 10.77 -0.06 0.06
C ALA A 62 12.07 0.48 0.67
N ASN A 63 11.94 1.27 1.73
CA ASN A 63 13.10 1.81 2.43
C ASN A 63 13.97 0.72 3.04
N LYS A 64 13.34 -0.28 3.64
CA LYS A 64 14.08 -1.40 4.23
C LYS A 64 14.89 -2.16 3.18
N ASN A 65 14.36 -2.23 1.97
CA ASN A 65 14.98 -3.00 0.89
C ASN A 65 15.78 -2.12 -0.07
N ASN A 66 16.00 -0.86 0.28
CA ASN A 66 16.77 0.08 -0.52
C ASN A 66 16.22 0.24 -1.93
N LYS A 67 14.90 0.27 -2.05
CA LYS A 67 14.23 0.45 -3.34
C LYS A 67 13.77 1.88 -3.50
N LYS A 68 13.82 2.37 -4.73
CA LYS A 68 13.20 3.64 -5.06
C LYS A 68 11.70 3.45 -5.10
N LEU A 69 10.96 4.48 -4.69
CA LEU A 69 9.51 4.40 -4.69
C LEU A 69 8.93 5.55 -5.49
N ILE A 70 8.09 5.21 -6.46
CA ILE A 70 7.35 6.20 -7.24
C ILE A 70 5.89 5.78 -7.25
N SER A 71 5.03 6.61 -7.82
CA SER A 71 3.60 6.31 -7.81
C SER A 71 2.92 6.86 -9.05
N ASP A 72 2.11 6.00 -9.68
CA ASP A 72 1.15 6.41 -10.71
C ASP A 72 -0.25 6.52 -10.13
N CYS A 73 -0.42 6.20 -8.84
CA CYS A 73 -1.70 6.32 -8.14
C CYS A 73 -1.79 7.72 -7.54
N SER A 74 -2.82 8.49 -7.90
CA SER A 74 -2.94 9.87 -7.44
C SER A 74 -2.99 9.98 -5.91
N TYR A 75 -3.62 9.02 -5.26
CA TYR A 75 -3.69 9.03 -3.80
C TYR A 75 -2.32 8.84 -3.17
N ALA A 76 -1.58 7.81 -3.64
CA ALA A 76 -0.26 7.51 -3.09
C ALA A 76 0.71 8.64 -3.37
N THR A 77 0.59 9.30 -4.51
CA THR A 77 1.47 10.41 -4.86
C THR A 77 1.41 11.52 -3.80
N ARG A 78 0.23 11.78 -3.26
CA ARG A 78 0.07 12.82 -2.24
C ARG A 78 0.75 12.44 -0.92
N ILE A 79 0.84 11.16 -0.63
CA ILE A 79 1.44 10.68 0.61
C ILE A 79 2.96 10.60 0.51
N ILE A 80 3.47 10.20 -0.64
CA ILE A 80 4.89 10.00 -0.84
C ILE A 80 5.68 11.31 -0.82
N LYS A 81 5.09 12.39 -1.29
CA LYS A 81 5.79 13.67 -1.42
C LYS A 81 6.51 14.11 -0.19
#